data_e74a8c407a6a85b422fd90a59758d39d
#
_entry.id   e74a8c407a6a85b422fd90a59758d39d
#
_cell.length_a   1.000
_cell.length_b   1.000
_cell.length_c   1.000
_cell.angle_alpha   90.00
_cell.angle_beta   90.00
_cell.angle_gamma   90.00
#
_symmetry.space_group_name_H-M   'P 1'
#
loop_
_entity.id
_entity.type
_entity.pdbx_description
1 polymer ?
#
loop_
_entity_poly.entity_id
_entity_poly.type
_entity_poly.pdbx_seq_one_letter_code
_entity_poly.pdbx_strand_id
1 'polypeptide(L)'
;QREDDETWIRHKWQILTYAWLRRQQADAKPIVAGIIFYLNELVPSKEDLIVVQQDIHNNLTDIPKEGEFKKDVALIENWDEDSKVPELSSEFKTARSIRIININNEEIEKALNEFDNVVNNIESSLIKEIKGCKIQDAWKAQGDERTCDACDFKTFCKNKKTKPKEFTIP
;
A
#
# COMPACT_ATOMS: atom_id res chain seq x y z
N GLN A 1 -2.03 8.46 4.88
CA GLN A 1 -2.05 7.59 3.69
C GLN A 1 -3.41 7.70 3.02
N ARG A 2 -3.46 7.91 1.72
CA ARG A 2 -4.70 8.16 0.97
C ARG A 2 -5.46 6.87 0.71
N GLU A 3 -6.79 6.97 0.54
CA GLU A 3 -7.64 5.81 0.24
C GLU A 3 -7.37 5.20 -1.14
N ASP A 4 -6.78 5.96 -2.07
CA ASP A 4 -6.34 5.53 -3.40
C ASP A 4 -4.90 4.99 -3.44
N ASP A 5 -4.17 5.04 -2.33
CA ASP A 5 -2.81 4.53 -2.21
C ASP A 5 -2.80 2.99 -2.30
N GLU A 6 -1.98 2.44 -3.19
CA GLU A 6 -1.87 0.99 -3.37
C GLU A 6 -1.51 0.24 -2.08
N THR A 7 -0.69 0.86 -1.22
CA THR A 7 -0.29 0.25 0.05
C THR A 7 -1.48 0.18 1.00
N TRP A 8 -2.29 1.25 1.05
CA TRP A 8 -3.54 1.28 1.82
C TRP A 8 -4.53 0.22 1.33
N ILE A 9 -4.76 0.14 0.02
CA ILE A 9 -5.67 -0.84 -0.60
C ILE A 9 -5.25 -2.27 -0.22
N ARG A 10 -3.95 -2.60 -0.34
CA ARG A 10 -3.42 -3.92 0.04
C ARG A 10 -3.59 -4.23 1.52
N HIS A 11 -3.30 -3.27 2.41
CA HIS A 11 -3.46 -3.46 3.85
C HIS A 11 -4.93 -3.61 4.24
N LYS A 12 -5.83 -2.81 3.67
CA LYS A 12 -7.27 -2.93 3.86
C LYS A 12 -7.76 -4.31 3.43
N TRP A 13 -7.38 -4.75 2.23
CA TRP A 13 -7.73 -6.07 1.72
C TRP A 13 -7.24 -7.20 2.64
N GLN A 14 -6.01 -7.12 3.13
CA GLN A 14 -5.45 -8.09 4.05
C GLN A 14 -6.23 -8.18 5.37
N ILE A 15 -6.59 -7.04 5.96
CA ILE A 15 -7.40 -6.99 7.20
C ILE A 15 -8.78 -7.59 6.99
N LEU A 16 -9.44 -7.29 5.87
CA LEU A 16 -10.76 -7.84 5.54
C LEU A 16 -10.69 -9.36 5.35
N THR A 17 -9.66 -9.85 4.67
CA THR A 17 -9.42 -11.29 4.49
C THR A 17 -9.18 -11.99 5.84
N TYR A 18 -8.38 -11.40 6.74
CA TYR A 18 -8.16 -11.96 8.08
C TYR A 18 -9.45 -11.96 8.91
N ALA A 19 -10.26 -10.92 8.82
CA ALA A 19 -11.55 -10.86 9.49
C ALA A 19 -12.49 -11.97 8.99
N TRP A 20 -12.52 -12.23 7.69
CA TRP A 20 -13.27 -13.34 7.11
C TRP A 20 -12.76 -14.70 7.60
N LEU A 21 -11.45 -14.96 7.52
CA LEU A 21 -10.84 -16.20 7.99
C LEU A 21 -11.14 -16.46 9.48
N ARG A 22 -11.05 -15.42 10.30
CA ARG A 22 -11.37 -15.56 11.74
C ARG A 22 -12.84 -15.90 11.96
N ARG A 23 -13.77 -15.36 11.16
CA ARG A 23 -15.20 -15.66 11.24
C ARG A 23 -15.53 -17.12 10.93
N GLN A 24 -14.67 -17.85 10.20
CA GLN A 24 -14.86 -19.27 9.90
C GLN A 24 -14.51 -20.19 11.07
N GLN A 25 -13.88 -19.68 12.12
CA GLN A 25 -13.51 -20.49 13.29
C GLN A 25 -14.69 -20.70 14.22
N ALA A 26 -14.79 -21.89 14.81
CA ALA A 26 -15.94 -22.27 15.64
C ALA A 26 -16.16 -21.37 16.88
N ASP A 27 -15.07 -20.76 17.39
CA ASP A 27 -15.08 -19.90 18.57
C ASP A 27 -15.02 -18.41 18.20
N ALA A 28 -15.30 -18.04 16.94
CA ALA A 28 -15.19 -16.68 16.47
C ALA A 28 -16.13 -15.72 17.18
N LYS A 29 -15.56 -14.68 17.76
CA LYS A 29 -16.33 -13.53 18.25
C LYS A 29 -16.54 -12.55 17.08
N PRO A 30 -17.65 -11.76 17.12
CA PRO A 30 -17.88 -10.72 16.12
C PRO A 30 -16.68 -9.76 16.01
N ILE A 31 -16.19 -9.58 14.77
CA ILE A 31 -15.16 -8.59 14.46
C ILE A 31 -15.86 -7.42 13.79
N VAL A 32 -15.78 -6.25 14.39
CA VAL A 32 -16.46 -5.02 13.93
C VAL A 32 -15.50 -4.01 13.32
N ALA A 33 -14.20 -4.10 13.66
CA ALA A 33 -13.18 -3.20 13.14
C ALA A 33 -11.82 -3.89 13.04
N GLY A 34 -11.02 -3.47 12.07
CA GLY A 34 -9.59 -3.72 11.97
C GLY A 34 -8.82 -2.43 12.22
N ILE A 35 -7.63 -2.55 12.81
CA ILE A 35 -6.78 -1.40 13.08
C ILE A 35 -5.42 -1.66 12.44
N ILE A 36 -4.96 -0.69 11.65
CA ILE A 36 -3.59 -0.65 11.13
C ILE A 36 -2.86 0.44 11.89
N PHE A 37 -1.66 0.12 12.34
CA PHE A 37 -0.80 1.06 13.04
C PHE A 37 0.51 1.26 12.26
N TYR A 38 0.70 2.44 11.68
CA TYR A 38 1.87 2.83 10.90
C TYR A 38 2.93 3.43 11.81
N LEU A 39 3.92 2.65 12.19
CA LEU A 39 4.96 3.07 13.14
C LEU A 39 5.85 4.20 12.60
N ASN A 40 6.08 4.24 11.30
CA ASN A 40 6.86 5.30 10.65
C ASN A 40 6.21 6.69 10.77
N GLU A 41 4.89 6.75 10.92
CA GLU A 41 4.17 8.03 11.12
C GLU A 41 4.41 8.63 12.52
N LEU A 42 4.85 7.82 13.50
CA LEU A 42 5.20 8.33 14.84
C LEU A 42 6.55 9.05 14.85
N VAL A 43 7.48 8.62 14.00
CA VAL A 43 8.81 9.21 13.88
C VAL A 43 9.12 9.31 12.38
N PRO A 44 8.48 10.28 11.68
CA PRO A 44 8.65 10.40 10.25
C PRO A 44 10.09 10.77 9.89
N SER A 45 10.61 10.13 8.86
CA SER A 45 11.89 10.50 8.26
C SER A 45 11.75 11.79 7.44
N LYS A 46 12.87 12.32 6.94
CA LYS A 46 12.83 13.46 6.01
C LYS A 46 12.08 13.10 4.73
N GLU A 47 12.33 11.89 4.21
CA GLU A 47 11.67 11.37 3.01
C GLU A 47 10.15 11.26 3.20
N ASP A 48 9.70 10.77 4.36
CA ASP A 48 8.27 10.73 4.70
C ASP A 48 7.67 12.13 4.73
N LEU A 49 8.37 13.10 5.31
CA LEU A 49 7.90 14.49 5.39
C LEU A 49 7.82 15.16 4.02
N ILE A 50 8.75 14.90 3.10
CA ILE A 50 8.70 15.40 1.72
C ILE A 50 7.40 14.93 1.04
N VAL A 51 7.05 13.66 1.18
CA VAL A 51 5.80 13.12 0.63
C VAL A 51 4.59 13.80 1.25
N VAL A 52 4.57 13.93 2.58
CA VAL A 52 3.45 14.61 3.28
C VAL A 52 3.34 16.08 2.86
N GLN A 53 4.45 16.78 2.71
CA GLN A 53 4.47 18.18 2.27
C GLN A 53 3.90 18.30 0.85
N GLN A 54 4.29 17.41 -0.06
CA GLN A 54 3.74 17.36 -1.42
C GLN A 54 2.23 17.09 -1.41
N ASP A 55 1.76 16.15 -0.57
CA ASP A 55 0.33 15.87 -0.42
C ASP A 55 -0.43 17.09 0.11
N ILE A 56 0.14 17.84 1.05
CA ILE A 56 -0.44 19.09 1.56
C ILE A 56 -0.52 20.14 0.45
N HIS A 57 0.54 20.36 -0.31
CA HIS A 57 0.58 21.34 -1.40
C HIS A 57 -0.42 20.99 -2.51
N ASN A 58 -0.58 19.71 -2.82
CA ASN A 58 -1.49 19.23 -3.86
C ASN A 58 -2.94 19.04 -3.37
N ASN A 59 -3.25 19.36 -2.12
CA ASN A 59 -4.53 19.11 -1.45
C ASN A 59 -4.97 17.63 -1.49
N LEU A 60 -4.01 16.72 -1.38
CA LEU A 60 -4.22 15.27 -1.38
C LEU A 60 -4.15 14.67 0.03
N THR A 61 -3.83 15.47 1.04
CA THR A 61 -3.76 15.00 2.43
C THR A 61 -5.14 14.62 2.98
N ASP A 62 -5.19 13.56 3.75
CA ASP A 62 -6.36 13.13 4.52
C ASP A 62 -6.56 13.94 5.82
N ILE A 63 -5.61 14.80 6.17
CA ILE A 63 -5.68 15.68 7.33
C ILE A 63 -6.01 17.10 6.88
N PRO A 64 -7.11 17.70 7.34
CA PRO A 64 -7.50 19.03 6.96
C PRO A 64 -6.43 20.08 7.33
N LYS A 65 -6.17 21.03 6.43
CA LYS A 65 -5.28 22.18 6.70
C LYS A 65 -5.80 23.09 7.81
N GLU A 66 -7.10 23.13 7.99
CA GLU A 66 -7.80 23.87 9.04
C GLU A 66 -8.25 22.91 10.15
N GLY A 67 -8.29 23.38 11.38
CA GLY A 67 -8.74 22.61 12.53
C GLY A 67 -7.66 22.28 13.53
N GLU A 68 -7.79 21.12 14.18
CA GLU A 68 -6.97 20.70 15.32
C GLU A 68 -5.46 20.66 14.99
N PHE A 69 -5.11 20.20 13.78
CA PHE A 69 -3.72 20.00 13.35
C PHE A 69 -3.14 21.16 12.52
N LYS A 70 -3.83 22.30 12.45
CA LYS A 70 -3.38 23.45 11.64
C LYS A 70 -1.93 23.85 11.88
N LYS A 71 -1.45 23.79 13.13
CA LYS A 71 -0.07 24.16 13.48
C LYS A 71 0.94 23.17 12.89
N ASP A 72 0.66 21.86 13.02
CA ASP A 72 1.54 20.82 12.50
C ASP A 72 1.57 20.85 10.97
N VAL A 73 0.41 21.03 10.34
CA VAL A 73 0.30 21.18 8.88
C VAL A 73 1.11 22.38 8.40
N ALA A 74 1.00 23.54 9.05
CA ALA A 74 1.77 24.73 8.70
C ALA A 74 3.28 24.54 8.92
N LEU A 75 3.70 23.79 9.94
CA LEU A 75 5.10 23.44 10.15
C LEU A 75 5.65 22.61 9.00
N ILE A 76 4.90 21.62 8.53
CA ILE A 76 5.30 20.75 7.41
C ILE A 76 5.26 21.53 6.08
N GLU A 77 4.22 22.33 5.84
CA GLU A 77 4.05 23.10 4.60
C GLU A 77 5.21 24.08 4.37
N ASN A 78 5.74 24.68 5.45
CA ASN A 78 6.84 25.65 5.40
C ASN A 78 8.21 25.04 5.73
N TRP A 79 8.29 23.70 5.89
CA TRP A 79 9.54 23.04 6.22
C TRP A 79 10.49 22.98 5.02
N ASP A 80 11.77 23.21 5.29
CA ASP A 80 12.86 23.10 4.32
C ASP A 80 13.56 21.76 4.51
N GLU A 81 13.74 20.99 3.44
CA GLU A 81 14.35 19.65 3.47
C GLU A 81 15.80 19.64 3.96
N ASP A 82 16.53 20.75 3.78
CA ASP A 82 17.90 20.93 4.29
C ASP A 82 17.91 21.19 5.80
N SER A 83 16.77 21.53 6.38
CA SER A 83 16.64 21.81 7.79
C SER A 83 16.43 20.54 8.63
N LYS A 84 16.45 20.70 9.96
CA LYS A 84 16.10 19.62 10.89
C LYS A 84 14.61 19.30 10.78
N VAL A 85 14.29 18.00 10.92
CA VAL A 85 12.89 17.54 11.02
C VAL A 85 12.14 18.33 12.09
N PRO A 86 10.97 18.93 11.78
CA PRO A 86 10.21 19.71 12.73
C PRO A 86 9.63 18.84 13.84
N GLU A 87 9.49 19.40 15.02
CA GLU A 87 8.86 18.73 16.15
C GLU A 87 7.34 18.84 16.01
N LEU A 88 6.73 17.76 15.53
CA LEU A 88 5.28 17.64 15.37
C LEU A 88 4.62 17.19 16.67
N SER A 89 3.37 17.60 16.92
CA SER A 89 2.62 17.20 18.10
C SER A 89 2.41 15.69 18.18
N SER A 90 2.28 15.14 19.39
CA SER A 90 1.98 13.72 19.61
C SER A 90 0.62 13.34 19.05
N GLU A 91 -0.35 14.24 19.17
CA GLU A 91 -1.72 14.10 18.70
C GLU A 91 -1.74 13.96 17.17
N PHE A 92 -1.03 14.84 16.46
CA PHE A 92 -0.89 14.75 15.00
C PHE A 92 -0.25 13.43 14.56
N LYS A 93 0.88 13.07 15.16
CA LYS A 93 1.58 11.81 14.85
C LYS A 93 0.69 10.59 15.12
N THR A 94 -0.03 10.58 16.24
CA THR A 94 -0.96 9.50 16.58
C THR A 94 -2.13 9.42 15.59
N ALA A 95 -2.74 10.55 15.24
CA ALA A 95 -3.84 10.61 14.27
C ALA A 95 -3.41 10.07 12.90
N ARG A 96 -2.17 10.34 12.47
CA ARG A 96 -1.62 9.80 11.23
C ARG A 96 -1.28 8.32 11.31
N SER A 97 -0.82 7.85 12.45
CA SER A 97 -0.35 6.47 12.61
C SER A 97 -1.49 5.44 12.67
N ILE A 98 -2.69 5.82 13.06
CA ILE A 98 -3.80 4.90 13.27
C ILE A 98 -4.79 5.00 12.10
N ARG A 99 -5.13 3.83 11.53
CA ARG A 99 -6.21 3.70 10.54
C ARG A 99 -7.19 2.64 11.00
N ILE A 100 -8.47 3.00 11.03
CA ILE A 100 -9.55 2.13 11.43
C ILE A 100 -10.35 1.71 10.20
N ILE A 101 -10.52 0.40 10.02
CA ILE A 101 -11.28 -0.20 8.95
C ILE A 101 -12.54 -0.81 9.56
N ASN A 102 -13.69 -0.32 9.15
CA ASN A 102 -14.96 -0.92 9.54
C ASN A 102 -15.14 -2.27 8.84
N ILE A 103 -15.39 -3.31 9.62
CA ILE A 103 -15.57 -4.67 9.12
C ILE A 103 -17.08 -4.96 9.00
N ASN A 104 -17.57 -4.87 7.78
CA ASN A 104 -18.94 -5.23 7.43
C ASN A 104 -18.97 -6.30 6.33
N ASN A 105 -20.15 -6.88 6.06
CA ASN A 105 -20.27 -7.96 5.10
C ASN A 105 -19.97 -7.51 3.67
N GLU A 106 -20.39 -6.32 3.28
CA GLU A 106 -20.17 -5.80 1.92
C GLU A 106 -18.68 -5.65 1.60
N GLU A 107 -17.90 -5.08 2.52
CA GLU A 107 -16.45 -4.92 2.36
C GLU A 107 -15.73 -6.27 2.34
N ILE A 108 -16.19 -7.23 3.15
CA ILE A 108 -15.65 -8.60 3.12
C ILE A 108 -15.95 -9.26 1.78
N GLU A 109 -17.18 -9.17 1.27
CA GLU A 109 -17.54 -9.75 -0.04
C GLU A 109 -16.73 -9.15 -1.17
N LYS A 110 -16.47 -7.85 -1.16
CA LYS A 110 -15.57 -7.21 -2.14
C LYS A 110 -14.16 -7.80 -2.07
N ALA A 111 -13.61 -7.95 -0.86
CA ALA A 111 -12.27 -8.52 -0.67
C ALA A 111 -12.20 -9.99 -1.12
N LEU A 112 -13.24 -10.79 -0.89
CA LEU A 112 -13.33 -12.19 -1.34
C LEU A 112 -13.43 -12.30 -2.85
N ASN A 113 -14.22 -11.47 -3.51
CA ASN A 113 -14.31 -11.42 -4.97
C ASN A 113 -12.96 -11.12 -5.61
N GLU A 114 -12.17 -10.24 -5.01
CA GLU A 114 -10.82 -9.94 -5.46
C GLU A 114 -9.88 -11.14 -5.26
N PHE A 115 -10.00 -11.84 -4.12
CA PHE A 115 -9.27 -13.09 -3.86
C PHE A 115 -9.62 -14.16 -4.89
N ASP A 116 -10.91 -14.39 -5.15
CA ASP A 116 -11.39 -15.38 -6.13
C ASP A 116 -10.88 -15.05 -7.55
N ASN A 117 -10.82 -13.78 -7.91
CA ASN A 117 -10.24 -13.35 -9.20
C ASN A 117 -8.75 -13.71 -9.29
N VAL A 118 -7.98 -13.53 -8.21
CA VAL A 118 -6.56 -13.93 -8.18
C VAL A 118 -6.42 -15.44 -8.32
N VAL A 119 -7.21 -16.23 -7.58
CA VAL A 119 -7.21 -17.71 -7.68
C VAL A 119 -7.56 -18.15 -9.08
N ASN A 120 -8.64 -17.65 -9.66
CA ASN A 120 -9.07 -17.99 -11.03
C ASN A 120 -7.98 -17.65 -12.08
N ASN A 121 -7.26 -16.55 -11.92
CA ASN A 121 -6.15 -16.17 -12.79
C ASN A 121 -4.98 -17.17 -12.67
N ILE A 122 -4.64 -17.58 -11.44
CA ILE A 122 -3.60 -18.58 -11.19
C ILE A 122 -3.99 -19.94 -11.82
N GLU A 123 -5.20 -20.43 -11.56
CA GLU A 123 -5.70 -21.69 -12.13
C GLU A 123 -5.74 -21.66 -13.66
N SER A 124 -6.20 -20.55 -14.24
CA SER A 124 -6.23 -20.35 -15.69
C SER A 124 -4.84 -20.38 -16.30
N SER A 125 -3.85 -19.80 -15.62
CA SER A 125 -2.46 -19.81 -16.05
C SER A 125 -1.85 -21.20 -15.95
N LEU A 126 -2.13 -21.92 -14.86
CA LEU A 126 -1.71 -23.30 -14.66
C LEU A 126 -2.29 -24.24 -15.74
N ILE A 127 -3.57 -24.10 -16.07
CA ILE A 127 -4.22 -24.88 -17.13
C ILE A 127 -3.54 -24.61 -18.49
N LYS A 128 -3.19 -23.38 -18.80
CA LYS A 128 -2.45 -23.05 -20.04
C LYS A 128 -1.09 -23.72 -20.08
N GLU A 129 -0.37 -23.71 -18.98
CA GLU A 129 0.95 -24.34 -18.85
C GLU A 129 0.85 -25.86 -19.06
N ILE A 130 -0.11 -26.52 -18.39
CA ILE A 130 -0.38 -27.97 -18.53
C ILE A 130 -0.73 -28.34 -19.99
N LYS A 131 -1.40 -27.44 -20.71
CA LYS A 131 -1.72 -27.61 -22.14
C LYS A 131 -0.54 -27.33 -23.07
N GLY A 132 0.67 -27.10 -22.54
CA GLY A 132 1.89 -26.90 -23.32
C GLY A 132 2.13 -25.46 -23.76
N CYS A 133 1.41 -24.49 -23.20
CA CYS A 133 1.70 -23.08 -23.42
C CYS A 133 3.06 -22.73 -22.79
N LYS A 134 3.85 -21.88 -23.45
CA LYS A 134 5.11 -21.43 -22.84
C LYS A 134 4.83 -20.66 -21.56
N ILE A 135 5.66 -20.86 -20.54
CA ILE A 135 5.52 -20.17 -19.23
C ILE A 135 5.29 -18.67 -19.39
N GLN A 136 6.03 -18.02 -20.28
CA GLN A 136 5.93 -16.58 -20.54
C GLN A 136 4.58 -16.13 -21.11
N ASP A 137 3.87 -17.03 -21.78
CA ASP A 137 2.55 -16.76 -22.38
C ASP A 137 1.43 -17.18 -21.42
N ALA A 138 1.67 -18.18 -20.58
CA ALA A 138 0.74 -18.63 -19.54
C ALA A 138 0.70 -17.65 -18.36
N TRP A 139 1.86 -17.16 -17.93
CA TRP A 139 2.04 -16.26 -16.78
C TRP A 139 2.46 -14.87 -17.24
N LYS A 140 1.52 -13.92 -17.20
CA LYS A 140 1.79 -12.54 -17.57
C LYS A 140 2.57 -11.84 -16.45
N ALA A 141 3.70 -11.24 -16.80
CA ALA A 141 4.41 -10.37 -15.87
C ALA A 141 3.59 -9.12 -15.56
N GLN A 142 3.32 -8.88 -14.28
CA GLN A 142 2.53 -7.74 -13.81
C GLN A 142 3.31 -6.84 -12.80
N GLY A 143 4.59 -7.15 -12.58
CA GLY A 143 5.41 -6.39 -11.64
C GLY A 143 5.67 -4.96 -12.10
N ASP A 144 5.79 -4.06 -11.15
CA ASP A 144 6.39 -2.75 -11.33
C ASP A 144 7.92 -2.87 -11.49
N GLU A 145 8.61 -1.76 -11.72
CA GLU A 145 10.05 -1.73 -11.91
C GLU A 145 10.81 -2.29 -10.70
N ARG A 146 10.43 -1.89 -9.48
CA ARG A 146 11.07 -2.34 -8.25
C ARG A 146 10.89 -3.85 -8.03
N THR A 147 9.69 -4.36 -8.27
CA THR A 147 9.39 -5.79 -8.21
C THR A 147 10.17 -6.56 -9.26
N CYS A 148 10.30 -6.02 -10.48
CA CYS A 148 11.08 -6.62 -11.55
C CYS A 148 12.59 -6.67 -11.23
N ASP A 149 13.13 -5.66 -10.59
CA ASP A 149 14.54 -5.61 -10.19
C ASP A 149 14.88 -6.63 -9.09
N ALA A 150 13.95 -6.88 -8.18
CA ALA A 150 14.10 -7.88 -7.11
C ALA A 150 13.72 -9.32 -7.56
N CYS A 151 13.16 -9.49 -8.76
CA CYS A 151 12.63 -10.76 -9.22
C CYS A 151 13.73 -11.72 -9.69
N ASP A 152 13.74 -12.95 -9.20
CA ASP A 152 14.68 -14.00 -9.60
C ASP A 152 14.53 -14.40 -11.08
N PHE A 153 13.35 -14.22 -11.66
CA PHE A 153 13.05 -14.52 -13.06
C PHE A 153 13.39 -13.38 -14.03
N LYS A 154 13.94 -12.26 -13.56
CA LYS A 154 14.21 -11.08 -14.39
C LYS A 154 15.09 -11.34 -15.62
N THR A 155 15.97 -12.34 -15.57
CA THR A 155 16.85 -12.71 -16.69
C THR A 155 16.11 -13.40 -17.83
N PHE A 156 15.01 -14.08 -17.51
CA PHE A 156 14.21 -14.85 -18.47
C PHE A 156 12.90 -14.15 -18.86
N CYS A 157 12.52 -13.12 -18.12
CA CYS A 157 11.25 -12.42 -18.34
C CYS A 157 11.37 -11.46 -19.52
N LYS A 158 10.55 -11.65 -20.57
CA LYS A 158 10.47 -10.76 -21.73
C LYS A 158 9.80 -9.41 -21.42
N ASN A 159 8.97 -9.37 -20.38
CA ASN A 159 8.16 -8.21 -20.01
C ASN A 159 8.72 -7.46 -18.79
N LYS A 160 10.00 -7.68 -18.47
CA LYS A 160 10.62 -6.99 -17.34
C LYS A 160 10.61 -5.48 -17.57
N LYS A 161 10.19 -4.75 -16.55
CA LYS A 161 10.31 -3.30 -16.47
C LYS A 161 11.65 -3.00 -15.77
N THR A 162 12.63 -2.49 -16.50
CA THR A 162 13.91 -2.06 -15.94
C THR A 162 14.21 -0.66 -16.42
N LYS A 163 14.74 0.19 -15.54
CA LYS A 163 15.29 1.48 -15.98
C LYS A 163 16.39 1.25 -17.01
N PRO A 164 16.44 2.04 -18.09
CA PRO A 164 17.62 2.08 -18.93
C PRO A 164 18.83 2.37 -18.04
N LYS A 165 19.84 1.50 -18.03
CA LYS A 165 21.09 1.84 -17.38
C LYS A 165 21.66 3.04 -18.14
N GLU A 166 21.65 4.22 -17.52
CA GLU A 166 22.47 5.32 -18.00
C GLU A 166 23.94 4.88 -17.87
N PHE A 167 24.52 4.54 -19.00
CA PHE A 167 25.96 4.35 -19.08
C PHE A 167 26.60 5.74 -19.00
N THR A 168 26.99 6.16 -17.83
CA THR A 168 27.98 7.21 -17.66
C THR A 168 29.30 6.62 -18.17
N ILE A 169 29.71 7.03 -19.37
CA ILE A 169 31.06 6.78 -19.87
C ILE A 169 32.01 7.62 -19.00
N PRO A 170 33.08 7.03 -18.43
CA PRO A 170 34.01 7.74 -17.56
C PRO A 170 34.75 8.85 -18.32
#